data_7c3c2338463c1f264a0767f79c1337fd
#
_entry.id   7c3c2338463c1f264a0767f79c1337fd
#
_cell.length_a   1.000
_cell.length_b   1.000
_cell.length_c   1.000
_cell.angle_alpha   90.00
_cell.angle_beta   90.00
_cell.angle_gamma   90.00
#
_symmetry.space_group_name_H-M   'P 1'
#
loop_
_entity.id
_entity.type
_entity.pdbx_description
1 polymer ?
#
loop_
_entity_poly.entity_id
_entity_poly.type
_entity_poly.pdbx_seq_one_letter_code
_entity_poly.pdbx_strand_id
1 'polypeptide(L)'
;MSVADHLILWLHITAAVFTIGPGTAAIMSTPRYIRKRNTVVVGYLYRTTRIYVFAALLTLVFGMISAAQLHKFGNWWISTSLTLFVVAFILLVMIMRDQAKAVTALARAEVEAGSSASAEGAALSVGSEQGSAESEPVGDVKPAPTAAADLRLAAVERGRIASMGGLTALIWLVILVLMVWNGN
;
A
#
# COMPACT_ATOMS: atom_id res chain seq x y z
N MET A 1 -25.37 -28.69 -11.05
CA MET A 1 -24.50 -27.57 -11.40
C MET A 1 -24.17 -27.65 -12.87
N SER A 2 -24.36 -26.56 -13.62
CA SER A 2 -24.02 -26.49 -15.05
C SER A 2 -22.50 -26.33 -15.23
N VAL A 3 -21.99 -26.54 -16.44
CA VAL A 3 -20.58 -26.28 -16.76
C VAL A 3 -20.24 -24.79 -16.53
N ALA A 4 -21.21 -23.91 -16.80
CA ALA A 4 -21.06 -22.47 -16.54
C ALA A 4 -20.88 -22.15 -15.06
N ASP A 5 -21.62 -22.85 -14.15
CA ASP A 5 -21.51 -22.64 -12.69
C ASP A 5 -20.11 -22.98 -12.19
N HIS A 6 -19.55 -24.12 -12.66
CA HIS A 6 -18.20 -24.52 -12.33
C HIS A 6 -17.14 -23.55 -12.86
N LEU A 7 -17.33 -23.03 -14.08
CA LEU A 7 -16.41 -22.07 -14.68
C LEU A 7 -16.39 -20.75 -13.91
N ILE A 8 -17.57 -20.21 -13.54
CA ILE A 8 -17.68 -18.95 -12.79
C ILE A 8 -17.08 -19.12 -11.39
N LEU A 9 -17.35 -20.23 -10.71
CA LEU A 9 -16.77 -20.52 -9.40
C LEU A 9 -15.25 -20.64 -9.49
N TRP A 10 -14.73 -21.36 -10.49
CA TRP A 10 -13.28 -21.48 -10.71
C TRP A 10 -12.64 -20.13 -11.00
N LEU A 11 -13.27 -19.29 -11.81
CA LEU A 11 -12.81 -17.94 -12.12
C LEU A 11 -12.78 -17.06 -10.88
N HIS A 12 -13.81 -17.14 -10.01
CA HIS A 12 -13.86 -16.42 -8.74
C HIS A 12 -12.71 -16.85 -7.81
N ILE A 13 -12.48 -18.14 -7.62
CA ILE A 13 -11.41 -18.65 -6.76
C ILE A 13 -10.04 -18.22 -7.30
N THR A 14 -9.83 -18.35 -8.62
CA THR A 14 -8.59 -17.94 -9.26
C THR A 14 -8.35 -16.43 -9.08
N ALA A 15 -9.36 -15.61 -9.36
CA ALA A 15 -9.28 -14.18 -9.17
C ALA A 15 -8.97 -13.80 -7.70
N ALA A 16 -9.58 -14.50 -6.74
CA ALA A 16 -9.32 -14.28 -5.31
C ALA A 16 -7.86 -14.57 -4.94
N VAL A 17 -7.32 -15.72 -5.34
CA VAL A 17 -5.93 -16.11 -5.05
C VAL A 17 -4.93 -15.13 -5.65
N PHE A 18 -5.09 -14.78 -6.93
CA PHE A 18 -4.19 -13.84 -7.61
C PHE A 18 -4.33 -12.40 -7.14
N THR A 19 -5.46 -12.01 -6.55
CA THR A 19 -5.69 -10.66 -6.01
C THR A 19 -5.18 -10.53 -4.59
N ILE A 20 -5.56 -11.46 -3.72
CA ILE A 20 -5.28 -11.38 -2.28
C ILE A 20 -3.79 -11.58 -2.00
N GLY A 21 -3.16 -12.59 -2.60
CA GLY A 21 -1.76 -12.94 -2.33
C GLY A 21 -0.79 -11.80 -2.65
N PRO A 22 -0.63 -11.41 -3.91
CA PRO A 22 0.30 -10.35 -4.29
C PRO A 22 -0.08 -8.97 -3.75
N GLY A 23 -1.39 -8.66 -3.64
CA GLY A 23 -1.86 -7.42 -3.05
C GLY A 23 -1.44 -7.28 -1.57
N THR A 24 -1.63 -8.33 -0.79
CA THR A 24 -1.20 -8.37 0.63
C THR A 24 0.32 -8.25 0.75
N ALA A 25 1.09 -8.94 -0.11
CA ALA A 25 2.54 -8.85 -0.13
C ALA A 25 3.04 -7.43 -0.44
N ALA A 26 2.41 -6.73 -1.38
CA ALA A 26 2.72 -5.34 -1.71
C ALA A 26 2.47 -4.40 -0.52
N ILE A 27 1.33 -4.55 0.16
CA ILE A 27 0.97 -3.75 1.33
C ILE A 27 1.94 -4.01 2.49
N MET A 28 2.24 -5.26 2.81
CA MET A 28 3.12 -5.66 3.91
C MET A 28 4.58 -5.23 3.70
N SER A 29 5.03 -5.10 2.45
CA SER A 29 6.38 -4.63 2.14
C SER A 29 6.52 -3.11 2.20
N THR A 30 5.44 -2.35 1.98
CA THR A 30 5.47 -0.88 1.94
C THR A 30 6.13 -0.23 3.18
N PRO A 31 5.83 -0.61 4.44
CA PRO A 31 6.44 0.00 5.62
C PRO A 31 7.96 -0.13 5.66
N ARG A 32 8.51 -1.23 5.13
CA ARG A 32 9.96 -1.47 5.04
C ARG A 32 10.65 -0.46 4.12
N TYR A 33 10.03 -0.17 2.95
CA TYR A 33 10.60 0.73 1.95
C TYR A 33 10.40 2.21 2.31
N ILE A 34 9.33 2.56 3.02
CA ILE A 34 9.19 3.89 3.64
C ILE A 34 10.33 4.14 4.63
N ARG A 35 10.66 3.15 5.48
CA ARG A 35 11.80 3.25 6.41
C ARG A 35 13.14 3.43 5.70
N LYS A 36 13.30 2.83 4.52
CA LYS A 36 14.51 2.97 3.69
C LYS A 36 14.53 4.26 2.86
N ARG A 37 13.51 5.10 2.95
CA ARG A 37 13.34 6.32 2.17
C ARG A 37 13.46 6.09 0.67
N ASN A 38 13.01 4.93 0.18
CA ASN A 38 13.10 4.58 -1.23
C ASN A 38 11.79 4.95 -1.95
N THR A 39 11.70 6.20 -2.42
CA THR A 39 10.51 6.78 -3.04
C THR A 39 10.10 6.03 -4.31
N VAL A 40 11.04 5.56 -5.10
CA VAL A 40 10.77 4.81 -6.34
C VAL A 40 10.03 3.50 -6.05
N VAL A 41 10.52 2.73 -5.07
CA VAL A 41 9.90 1.46 -4.70
C VAL A 41 8.55 1.67 -4.02
N VAL A 42 8.42 2.68 -3.15
CA VAL A 42 7.12 2.99 -2.51
C VAL A 42 6.10 3.42 -3.56
N GLY A 43 6.49 4.20 -4.56
CA GLY A 43 5.66 4.58 -5.71
C GLY A 43 5.21 3.36 -6.55
N TYR A 44 6.12 2.43 -6.79
CA TYR A 44 5.78 1.16 -7.46
C TYR A 44 4.77 0.34 -6.65
N LEU A 45 4.98 0.19 -5.33
CA LEU A 45 4.07 -0.54 -4.45
C LEU A 45 2.68 0.11 -4.38
N TYR A 46 2.61 1.44 -4.35
CA TYR A 46 1.35 2.18 -4.43
C TYR A 46 0.60 1.87 -5.74
N ARG A 47 1.31 1.91 -6.88
CA ARG A 47 0.71 1.59 -8.18
C ARG A 47 0.21 0.15 -8.24
N THR A 48 0.99 -0.77 -7.69
CA THR A 48 0.64 -2.19 -7.55
C THR A 48 -0.61 -2.36 -6.69
N THR A 49 -0.64 -1.75 -5.50
CA THR A 49 -1.82 -1.79 -4.60
C THR A 49 -3.07 -1.26 -5.31
N ARG A 50 -2.95 -0.16 -6.08
CA ARG A 50 -4.07 0.40 -6.84
C ARG A 50 -4.65 -0.61 -7.85
N ILE A 51 -3.82 -1.35 -8.55
CA ILE A 51 -4.27 -2.39 -9.49
C ILE A 51 -5.03 -3.48 -8.73
N TYR A 52 -4.52 -3.91 -7.56
CA TYR A 52 -5.18 -4.94 -6.75
C TYR A 52 -6.47 -4.48 -6.09
N VAL A 53 -6.65 -3.18 -5.82
CA VAL A 53 -7.94 -2.61 -5.40
C VAL A 53 -9.00 -2.82 -6.49
N PHE A 54 -8.67 -2.57 -7.75
CA PHE A 54 -9.59 -2.83 -8.87
C PHE A 54 -9.83 -4.33 -9.07
N ALA A 55 -8.79 -5.16 -8.95
CA ALA A 55 -8.93 -6.61 -9.06
C ALA A 55 -9.80 -7.19 -7.92
N ALA A 56 -9.77 -6.62 -6.71
CA ALA A 56 -10.64 -6.99 -5.62
C ALA A 56 -12.13 -6.71 -5.93
N LEU A 57 -12.44 -5.57 -6.58
CA LEU A 57 -13.80 -5.29 -7.05
C LEU A 57 -14.26 -6.33 -8.07
N LEU A 58 -13.40 -6.72 -9.01
CA LEU A 58 -13.71 -7.74 -9.98
C LEU A 58 -13.98 -9.10 -9.32
N THR A 59 -13.18 -9.46 -8.33
CA THR A 59 -13.37 -10.66 -7.51
C THR A 59 -14.73 -10.64 -6.80
N LEU A 60 -15.15 -9.49 -6.26
CA LEU A 60 -16.47 -9.31 -5.65
C LEU A 60 -17.59 -9.56 -6.66
N VAL A 61 -17.48 -8.97 -7.85
CA VAL A 61 -18.50 -9.12 -8.91
C VAL A 61 -18.65 -10.59 -9.29
N PHE A 62 -17.56 -11.31 -9.53
CA PHE A 62 -17.62 -12.74 -9.82
C PHE A 62 -18.18 -13.55 -8.66
N GLY A 63 -17.84 -13.20 -7.40
CA GLY A 63 -18.40 -13.83 -6.22
C GLY A 63 -19.92 -13.64 -6.11
N MET A 64 -20.41 -12.43 -6.38
CA MET A 64 -21.85 -12.14 -6.39
C MET A 64 -22.58 -12.90 -7.49
N ILE A 65 -22.04 -12.94 -8.70
CA ILE A 65 -22.61 -13.72 -9.82
C ILE A 65 -22.65 -15.21 -9.44
N SER A 66 -21.58 -15.75 -8.87
CA SER A 66 -21.53 -17.15 -8.40
C SER A 66 -22.59 -17.44 -7.33
N ALA A 67 -22.73 -16.55 -6.35
CA ALA A 67 -23.73 -16.69 -5.28
C ALA A 67 -25.18 -16.63 -5.82
N ALA A 68 -25.43 -15.79 -6.83
CA ALA A 68 -26.72 -15.69 -7.50
C ALA A 68 -27.07 -16.99 -8.26
N GLN A 69 -26.14 -17.49 -9.06
CA GLN A 69 -26.32 -18.71 -9.83
C GLN A 69 -26.57 -19.93 -8.96
N LEU A 70 -25.88 -20.02 -7.82
CA LEU A 70 -26.01 -21.10 -6.88
C LEU A 70 -27.19 -20.95 -5.90
N HIS A 71 -28.00 -19.86 -6.04
CA HIS A 71 -29.14 -19.54 -5.16
C HIS A 71 -28.79 -19.54 -3.67
N LYS A 72 -27.55 -19.19 -3.33
CA LYS A 72 -27.02 -19.26 -1.93
C LYS A 72 -27.10 -17.92 -1.17
N PHE A 73 -27.72 -16.87 -1.73
CA PHE A 73 -27.79 -15.56 -1.06
C PHE A 73 -28.50 -15.59 0.31
N GLY A 74 -29.37 -16.57 0.56
CA GLY A 74 -30.03 -16.73 1.87
C GLY A 74 -29.13 -17.29 2.96
N ASN A 75 -27.93 -17.73 2.65
CA ASN A 75 -27.04 -18.34 3.63
C ASN A 75 -26.31 -17.24 4.45
N TRP A 76 -26.36 -17.37 5.78
CA TRP A 76 -25.75 -16.41 6.70
C TRP A 76 -24.24 -16.17 6.47
N TRP A 77 -23.52 -17.20 6.07
CA TRP A 77 -22.08 -17.12 5.82
C TRP A 77 -21.74 -16.24 4.59
N ILE A 78 -22.61 -16.17 3.58
CA ILE A 78 -22.42 -15.29 2.42
C ILE A 78 -22.62 -13.83 2.85
N SER A 79 -23.67 -13.52 3.61
CA SER A 79 -23.91 -12.18 4.13
C SER A 79 -22.75 -11.71 5.02
N THR A 80 -22.26 -12.60 5.89
CA THR A 80 -21.09 -12.31 6.73
C THR A 80 -19.84 -12.07 5.91
N SER A 81 -19.55 -12.92 4.92
CA SER A 81 -18.39 -12.75 4.03
C SER A 81 -18.47 -11.45 3.22
N LEU A 82 -19.66 -11.08 2.75
CA LEU A 82 -19.87 -9.83 2.02
C LEU A 82 -19.64 -8.61 2.92
N THR A 83 -20.13 -8.62 4.14
CA THR A 83 -19.88 -7.54 5.11
C THR A 83 -18.40 -7.41 5.43
N LEU A 84 -17.72 -8.53 5.70
CA LEU A 84 -16.27 -8.53 5.93
C LEU A 84 -15.49 -8.06 4.71
N PHE A 85 -15.94 -8.42 3.50
CA PHE A 85 -15.33 -7.91 2.27
C PHE A 85 -15.43 -6.39 2.16
N VAL A 86 -16.61 -5.81 2.44
CA VAL A 86 -16.81 -4.35 2.41
C VAL A 86 -15.87 -3.68 3.42
N VAL A 87 -15.75 -4.21 4.63
CA VAL A 87 -14.82 -3.69 5.65
C VAL A 87 -13.37 -3.78 5.16
N ALA A 88 -12.94 -4.94 4.64
CA ALA A 88 -11.59 -5.12 4.08
C ALA A 88 -11.32 -4.18 2.91
N PHE A 89 -12.32 -3.95 2.06
CA PHE A 89 -12.20 -3.04 0.92
C PHE A 89 -12.04 -1.59 1.36
N ILE A 90 -12.79 -1.14 2.38
CA ILE A 90 -12.62 0.20 2.96
C ILE A 90 -11.20 0.37 3.53
N LEU A 91 -10.71 -0.62 4.29
CA LEU A 91 -9.35 -0.61 4.80
C LEU A 91 -8.31 -0.55 3.66
N LEU A 92 -8.52 -1.30 2.58
CA LEU A 92 -7.63 -1.33 1.42
C LEU A 92 -7.57 0.05 0.73
N VAL A 93 -8.71 0.73 0.59
CA VAL A 93 -8.77 2.10 0.05
C VAL A 93 -8.06 3.09 0.99
N MET A 94 -8.21 2.95 2.31
CA MET A 94 -7.49 3.78 3.28
C MET A 94 -5.98 3.56 3.18
N ILE A 95 -5.52 2.32 3.12
CA ILE A 95 -4.10 1.98 2.91
C ILE A 95 -3.56 2.61 1.63
N MET A 96 -4.31 2.51 0.53
CA MET A 96 -3.92 3.12 -0.75
C MET A 96 -3.75 4.64 -0.62
N ARG A 97 -4.65 5.32 0.10
CA ARG A 97 -4.54 6.76 0.35
C ARG A 97 -3.34 7.12 1.22
N ASP A 98 -3.04 6.31 2.25
CA ASP A 98 -1.90 6.52 3.13
C ASP A 98 -0.58 6.24 2.38
N GLN A 99 -0.53 5.25 1.49
CA GLN A 99 0.60 5.02 0.58
C GLN A 99 0.83 6.23 -0.34
N ALA A 100 -0.24 6.81 -0.91
CA ALA A 100 -0.13 7.99 -1.77
C ALA A 100 0.48 9.18 -1.02
N LYS A 101 0.04 9.44 0.22
CA LYS A 101 0.59 10.49 1.08
C LYS A 101 2.07 10.25 1.40
N ALA A 102 2.44 9.00 1.74
CA ALA A 102 3.82 8.64 2.03
C ALA A 102 4.74 8.85 0.82
N VAL A 103 4.29 8.49 -0.39
CA VAL A 103 5.05 8.75 -1.64
C VAL A 103 5.27 10.24 -1.84
N THR A 104 4.21 11.05 -1.67
CA THR A 104 4.30 12.51 -1.87
C THR A 104 5.24 13.15 -0.83
N ALA A 105 5.16 12.74 0.43
CA ALA A 105 6.01 13.26 1.50
C ALA A 105 7.48 12.90 1.27
N LEU A 106 7.78 11.65 0.88
CA LEU A 106 9.14 11.23 0.55
C LEU A 106 9.71 11.99 -0.65
N ALA A 107 8.91 12.16 -1.72
CA ALA A 107 9.35 12.88 -2.92
C ALA A 107 9.66 14.36 -2.62
N ARG A 108 8.85 15.03 -1.80
CA ARG A 108 9.13 16.42 -1.36
C ARG A 108 10.42 16.51 -0.56
N ALA A 109 10.62 15.61 0.40
CA ALA A 109 11.82 15.58 1.20
C ALA A 109 13.10 15.35 0.35
N GLU A 110 13.03 14.53 -0.70
CA GLU A 110 14.13 14.34 -1.65
C GLU A 110 14.45 15.61 -2.45
N VAL A 111 13.43 16.31 -2.96
CA VAL A 111 13.60 17.56 -3.72
C VAL A 111 14.22 18.65 -2.83
N GLU A 112 13.76 18.81 -1.62
CA GLU A 112 14.29 19.79 -0.66
C GLU A 112 15.75 19.50 -0.31
N ALA A 113 16.08 18.21 -0.07
CA ALA A 113 17.47 17.80 0.19
C ALA A 113 18.38 18.08 -0.99
N GLY A 114 17.94 17.80 -2.22
CA GLY A 114 18.68 18.09 -3.43
C GLY A 114 18.89 19.58 -3.67
N SER A 115 17.87 20.41 -3.42
CA SER A 115 17.95 21.87 -3.53
C SER A 115 18.92 22.47 -2.51
N SER A 116 18.90 22.00 -1.26
CA SER A 116 19.80 22.45 -0.21
C SER A 116 21.27 22.11 -0.54
N ALA A 117 21.54 20.90 -1.02
CA ALA A 117 22.87 20.47 -1.42
C ALA A 117 23.41 21.28 -2.61
N SER A 118 22.55 21.61 -3.57
CA SER A 118 22.93 22.45 -4.73
C SER A 118 23.24 23.89 -4.33
N ALA A 119 22.48 24.46 -3.39
CA ALA A 119 22.71 25.82 -2.88
C ALA A 119 24.02 25.89 -2.09
N GLU A 120 24.34 24.86 -1.28
CA GLU A 120 25.57 24.78 -0.52
C GLU A 120 26.81 24.57 -1.44
N GLY A 121 26.68 23.72 -2.47
CA GLY A 121 27.72 23.55 -3.48
C GLY A 121 27.99 24.83 -4.28
N ALA A 122 26.97 25.62 -4.59
CA ALA A 122 27.13 26.93 -5.25
C ALA A 122 27.79 27.96 -4.33
N ALA A 123 27.45 27.98 -3.03
CA ALA A 123 28.08 28.87 -2.06
C ALA A 123 29.57 28.57 -1.85
N LEU A 124 29.92 27.27 -1.82
CA LEU A 124 31.32 26.84 -1.70
C LEU A 124 32.15 27.17 -2.93
N SER A 125 31.56 27.11 -4.14
CA SER A 125 32.27 27.48 -5.40
C SER A 125 32.53 28.98 -5.55
N VAL A 126 31.69 29.83 -4.97
CA VAL A 126 31.90 31.30 -4.93
C VAL A 126 32.90 31.68 -3.83
N GLY A 127 33.01 30.90 -2.75
CA GLY A 127 33.93 31.15 -1.62
C GLY A 127 35.38 30.70 -1.87
N SER A 128 35.63 29.89 -2.89
CA SER A 128 36.97 29.35 -3.18
C SER A 128 37.96 30.34 -3.86
N GLU A 129 37.52 31.57 -4.20
CA GLU A 129 38.40 32.62 -4.71
C GLU A 129 38.99 33.53 -3.60
N GLN A 130 38.63 33.32 -2.33
CA GLN A 130 39.21 34.12 -1.22
C GLN A 130 39.50 33.25 -0.01
N GLY A 131 40.78 32.88 0.16
CA GLY A 131 41.39 32.66 1.49
C GLY A 131 41.38 31.22 2.03
N SER A 132 42.58 30.66 2.06
CA SER A 132 42.93 29.50 2.90
C SER A 132 42.60 29.75 4.38
N ALA A 133 41.65 28.99 4.95
CA ALA A 133 41.53 28.79 6.40
C ALA A 133 40.75 27.52 6.69
N GLU A 134 41.44 26.60 7.37
CA GLU A 134 40.97 25.64 8.39
C GLU A 134 39.73 24.78 8.06
N SER A 135 39.98 23.53 7.77
CA SER A 135 38.97 22.47 7.61
C SER A 135 38.31 22.13 8.97
N GLU A 136 37.15 22.71 9.24
CA GLU A 136 36.27 22.14 10.28
C GLU A 136 35.55 20.87 9.76
N PRO A 137 35.32 19.86 10.60
CA PRO A 137 34.66 18.62 10.19
C PRO A 137 33.21 18.93 9.77
N VAL A 138 32.83 18.43 8.59
CA VAL A 138 31.49 18.49 8.02
C VAL A 138 30.49 17.99 9.05
N GLY A 139 29.80 18.90 9.71
CA GLY A 139 28.72 18.61 10.62
C GLY A 139 27.55 17.99 9.86
N ASP A 140 26.90 17.01 10.49
CA ASP A 140 25.66 16.39 10.02
C ASP A 140 24.70 17.48 9.49
N VAL A 141 24.46 17.54 8.18
CA VAL A 141 23.54 18.50 7.56
C VAL A 141 22.14 18.18 8.08
N LYS A 142 21.72 18.97 9.07
CA LYS A 142 20.38 18.86 9.65
C LYS A 142 19.35 19.17 8.57
N PRO A 143 18.42 18.22 8.23
CA PRO A 143 17.42 18.46 7.18
C PRO A 143 16.65 19.75 7.46
N ALA A 144 16.27 20.46 6.39
CA ALA A 144 15.44 21.65 6.49
C ALA A 144 14.15 21.33 7.29
N PRO A 145 13.59 22.28 8.05
CA PRO A 145 12.43 22.03 8.92
C PRO A 145 11.25 21.38 8.20
N THR A 146 11.03 21.72 6.93
CA THR A 146 9.98 21.16 6.08
C THR A 146 10.26 19.71 5.71
N ALA A 147 11.47 19.38 5.29
CA ALA A 147 11.89 18.01 4.98
C ALA A 147 11.79 17.09 6.22
N ALA A 148 12.14 17.63 7.41
CA ALA A 148 11.98 16.87 8.66
C ALA A 148 10.51 16.60 8.99
N ALA A 149 9.60 17.54 8.70
CA ALA A 149 8.15 17.37 8.89
C ALA A 149 7.58 16.31 7.92
N ASP A 150 7.97 16.33 6.65
CA ASP A 150 7.55 15.36 5.64
C ASP A 150 8.04 13.94 5.97
N LEU A 151 9.25 13.79 6.47
CA LEU A 151 9.77 12.50 6.92
C LEU A 151 9.03 11.97 8.16
N ARG A 152 8.61 12.85 9.08
CA ARG A 152 7.76 12.46 10.22
C ARG A 152 6.37 12.01 9.75
N LEU A 153 5.77 12.73 8.79
CA LEU A 153 4.50 12.33 8.18
C LEU A 153 4.60 10.94 7.56
N ALA A 154 5.63 10.69 6.75
CA ALA A 154 5.87 9.37 6.17
C ALA A 154 6.06 8.28 7.24
N ALA A 155 6.69 8.57 8.38
CA ALA A 155 6.85 7.64 9.48
C ALA A 155 5.52 7.30 10.18
N VAL A 156 4.63 8.27 10.36
CA VAL A 156 3.26 8.05 10.91
C VAL A 156 2.45 7.18 9.96
N GLU A 157 2.41 7.52 8.67
CA GLU A 157 1.69 6.73 7.67
C GLU A 157 2.23 5.29 7.58
N ARG A 158 3.53 5.07 7.77
CA ARG A 158 4.13 3.74 7.86
C ARG A 158 3.49 2.88 8.96
N GLY A 159 3.30 3.43 10.16
CA GLY A 159 2.68 2.71 11.28
C GLY A 159 1.22 2.33 10.97
N ARG A 160 0.46 3.26 10.42
CA ARG A 160 -0.93 3.04 10.00
C ARG A 160 -1.04 1.96 8.90
N ILE A 161 -0.23 2.04 7.87
CA ILE A 161 -0.21 1.04 6.79
C ILE A 161 0.09 -0.36 7.34
N ALA A 162 1.04 -0.49 8.27
CA ALA A 162 1.40 -1.77 8.87
C ALA A 162 0.23 -2.38 9.65
N SER A 163 -0.42 -1.60 10.51
CA SER A 163 -1.54 -2.08 11.34
C SER A 163 -2.78 -2.42 10.50
N MET A 164 -3.17 -1.53 9.58
CA MET A 164 -4.30 -1.76 8.69
C MET A 164 -4.06 -2.93 7.73
N GLY A 165 -2.81 -3.09 7.24
CA GLY A 165 -2.43 -4.21 6.37
C GLY A 165 -2.56 -5.55 7.08
N GLY A 166 -2.11 -5.65 8.34
CA GLY A 166 -2.28 -6.85 9.17
C GLY A 166 -3.75 -7.18 9.42
N LEU A 167 -4.57 -6.18 9.76
CA LEU A 167 -6.01 -6.37 9.95
C LEU A 167 -6.69 -6.82 8.66
N THR A 168 -6.38 -6.20 7.54
CA THR A 168 -6.93 -6.58 6.22
C THR A 168 -6.59 -8.02 5.87
N ALA A 169 -5.33 -8.45 6.08
CA ALA A 169 -4.90 -9.83 5.84
C ALA A 169 -5.67 -10.82 6.72
N LEU A 170 -5.90 -10.48 7.98
CA LEU A 170 -6.69 -11.30 8.92
C LEU A 170 -8.14 -11.43 8.46
N ILE A 171 -8.76 -10.32 8.03
CA ILE A 171 -10.14 -10.35 7.49
C ILE A 171 -10.23 -11.26 6.25
N TRP A 172 -9.27 -11.18 5.34
CA TRP A 172 -9.20 -12.06 4.17
C TRP A 172 -9.11 -13.53 4.55
N LEU A 173 -8.30 -13.85 5.57
CA LEU A 173 -8.18 -15.20 6.09
C LEU A 173 -9.51 -15.71 6.68
N VAL A 174 -10.21 -14.87 7.43
CA VAL A 174 -11.54 -15.21 7.98
C VAL A 174 -12.54 -15.46 6.86
N ILE A 175 -12.59 -14.61 5.83
CA ILE A 175 -13.48 -14.82 4.67
C ILE A 175 -13.17 -16.15 4.00
N LEU A 176 -11.89 -16.47 3.79
CA LEU A 176 -11.47 -17.73 3.19
C LEU A 176 -11.91 -18.93 4.01
N VAL A 177 -11.72 -18.89 5.33
CA VAL A 177 -12.19 -19.97 6.25
C VAL A 177 -13.70 -20.13 6.17
N LEU A 178 -14.46 -19.03 6.20
CA LEU A 178 -15.92 -19.06 6.07
C LEU A 178 -16.37 -19.71 4.74
N MET A 179 -15.73 -19.36 3.64
CA MET A 179 -16.05 -19.91 2.33
C MET A 179 -15.70 -21.40 2.21
N VAL A 180 -14.55 -21.81 2.73
CA VAL A 180 -14.11 -23.22 2.66
C VAL A 180 -14.95 -24.09 3.61
N TRP A 181 -15.23 -23.61 4.83
CA TRP A 181 -15.94 -24.42 5.85
C TRP A 181 -17.42 -24.56 5.57
N ASN A 182 -18.09 -23.53 5.04
CA ASN A 182 -19.53 -23.52 4.81
C ASN A 182 -19.92 -23.62 3.32
N GLY A 183 -18.94 -23.65 2.42
CA GLY A 183 -19.17 -23.70 0.97
C GLY A 183 -19.53 -25.08 0.42
N ASN A 184 -19.34 -26.16 1.23
CA ASN A 184 -19.68 -27.54 0.86
C ASN A 184 -21.15 -27.86 1.09
#